data_bc74e3562e5ac9826eac51ed937f37d2
#
_entry.id   bc74e3562e5ac9826eac51ed937f37d2
#
_cell.length_a   1.000
_cell.length_b   1.000
_cell.length_c   1.000
_cell.angle_alpha   90.00
_cell.angle_beta   90.00
_cell.angle_gamma   90.00
#
_symmetry.space_group_name_H-M   'P 1'
#
loop_
_entity.id
_entity.type
_entity.pdbx_description
1 polymer ?
#
loop_
_entity_poly.entity_id
_entity_poly.type
_entity_poly.pdbx_seq_one_letter_code
_entity_poly.pdbx_strand_id
1 'polypeptide(L)'
;MLDIDYKILKILYRSSKFLKVGQLARDLKLPHSTVGSCVKRLENEKLVIYERYKPVILSNKGIDLAKELIRHAQLLELLLFKELNLRTEEAHEESEKFNLLFSCNTINKICEKYGHPKECPCGENILNSNNCFCEDLKEN
;
A
#
# COMPACT_ATOMS: atom_id res chain seq x y z
N MET A 1 5.68 10.10 -7.24
CA MET A 1 5.92 9.62 -5.86
C MET A 1 6.92 8.46 -5.88
N LEU A 2 7.68 8.33 -4.81
CA LEU A 2 8.68 7.27 -4.68
C LEU A 2 8.08 6.02 -4.02
N ASP A 3 8.76 4.88 -4.17
CA ASP A 3 8.33 3.63 -3.55
C ASP A 3 8.12 3.75 -2.04
N ILE A 4 8.98 4.52 -1.37
CA ILE A 4 8.88 4.76 0.07
C ILE A 4 7.57 5.47 0.43
N ASP A 5 7.14 6.42 -0.40
CA ASP A 5 5.88 7.15 -0.18
C ASP A 5 4.69 6.17 -0.15
N TYR A 6 4.66 5.22 -1.09
CA TYR A 6 3.62 4.19 -1.12
C TYR A 6 3.70 3.26 0.09
N LYS A 7 4.91 2.90 0.51
CA LYS A 7 5.09 2.08 1.73
C LYS A 7 4.54 2.79 2.96
N ILE A 8 4.78 4.09 3.08
CA ILE A 8 4.26 4.88 4.19
C ILE A 8 2.74 4.87 4.21
N LEU A 9 2.09 5.04 3.05
CA LEU A 9 0.63 4.97 2.96
C LEU A 9 0.09 3.63 3.45
N LYS A 10 0.71 2.53 3.03
CA LYS A 10 0.31 1.19 3.46
C LYS A 10 0.51 0.99 4.96
N ILE A 11 1.64 1.44 5.50
CA ILE A 11 1.93 1.35 6.94
C ILE A 11 0.89 2.14 7.75
N LEU A 12 0.61 3.37 7.35
CA LEU A 12 -0.38 4.20 8.03
C LEU A 12 -1.77 3.58 8.03
N TYR A 13 -2.15 2.96 6.92
CA TYR A 13 -3.45 2.29 6.82
C TYR A 13 -3.52 1.05 7.71
N ARG A 14 -2.45 0.23 7.71
CA ARG A 14 -2.43 -1.03 8.47
C ARG A 14 -2.23 -0.84 9.96
N SER A 15 -1.66 0.29 10.38
CA SER A 15 -1.40 0.55 11.79
C SER A 15 -2.69 0.81 12.56
N SER A 16 -2.82 0.18 13.72
CA SER A 16 -3.89 0.46 14.67
C SER A 16 -3.60 1.69 15.53
N LYS A 17 -2.40 2.25 15.43
CA LYS A 17 -1.95 3.40 16.20
C LYS A 17 -1.65 4.57 15.28
N PHE A 18 -1.80 5.78 15.80
CA PHE A 18 -1.33 6.97 15.10
C PHE A 18 0.20 7.01 15.16
N LEU A 19 0.84 7.23 14.02
CA LEU A 19 2.30 7.20 13.89
C LEU A 19 2.85 8.60 13.59
N LYS A 20 3.92 8.94 14.31
CA LYS A 20 4.70 10.14 14.04
C LYS A 20 5.84 9.82 13.07
N VAL A 21 6.42 10.86 12.47
CA VAL A 21 7.56 10.72 11.55
C VAL A 21 8.70 9.90 12.17
N GLY A 22 9.02 10.13 13.44
CA GLY A 22 10.08 9.37 14.12
C GLY A 22 9.79 7.87 14.21
N GLN A 23 8.54 7.49 14.43
CA GLN A 23 8.14 6.08 14.48
C GLN A 23 8.21 5.43 13.09
N LEU A 24 7.76 6.14 12.05
CA LEU A 24 7.88 5.70 10.67
C LEU A 24 9.35 5.51 10.28
N ALA A 25 10.21 6.43 10.68
CA ALA A 25 11.65 6.35 10.41
C ALA A 25 12.27 5.10 11.05
N ARG A 26 11.90 4.79 12.29
CA ARG A 26 12.37 3.58 12.97
C ARG A 26 11.87 2.32 12.27
N ASP A 27 10.58 2.27 11.92
CA ASP A 27 9.98 1.10 11.26
C ASP A 27 10.60 0.84 9.89
N LEU A 28 10.89 1.90 9.14
CA LEU A 28 11.47 1.81 7.81
C LEU A 28 13.01 1.73 7.83
N LYS A 29 13.63 1.94 8.99
CA LYS A 29 15.10 2.00 9.15
C LYS A 29 15.72 3.05 8.24
N LEU A 30 15.11 4.23 8.20
CA LEU A 30 15.53 5.36 7.39
C LEU A 30 15.80 6.58 8.26
N PRO A 31 16.63 7.53 7.78
CA PRO A 31 16.82 8.79 8.48
C PRO A 31 15.51 9.56 8.64
N HIS A 32 15.38 10.26 9.75
CA HIS A 32 14.20 11.08 10.04
C HIS A 32 13.93 12.11 8.92
N SER A 33 15.00 12.73 8.40
CA SER A 33 14.88 13.71 7.31
C SER A 33 14.33 13.11 6.02
N THR A 34 14.69 11.87 5.71
CA THR A 34 14.20 11.15 4.52
C THR A 34 12.69 10.92 4.64
N VAL A 35 12.24 10.42 5.80
CA VAL A 35 10.82 10.19 6.04
C VAL A 35 10.05 11.51 6.06
N GLY A 36 10.63 12.55 6.65
CA GLY A 36 10.04 13.89 6.64
C GLY A 36 9.80 14.41 5.23
N SER A 37 10.76 14.19 4.32
CA SER A 37 10.61 14.57 2.91
C SER A 37 9.49 13.77 2.23
N CYS A 38 9.38 12.47 2.53
CA CYS A 38 8.30 11.64 2.00
C CYS A 38 6.93 12.13 2.47
N VAL A 39 6.79 12.42 3.75
CA VAL A 39 5.55 12.94 4.34
C VAL A 39 5.17 14.26 3.69
N LYS A 40 6.15 15.12 3.41
CA LYS A 40 5.92 16.40 2.75
C LYS A 40 5.38 16.20 1.33
N ARG A 41 5.94 15.24 0.57
CA ARG A 41 5.41 14.91 -0.77
C ARG A 41 3.98 14.41 -0.68
N LEU A 42 3.70 13.52 0.28
CA LEU A 42 2.35 12.98 0.49
C LEU A 42 1.36 14.08 0.86
N GLU A 43 1.78 15.05 1.67
CA GLU A 43 0.97 16.20 2.01
C GLU A 43 0.68 17.08 0.78
N ASN A 44 1.69 17.32 -0.05
CA ASN A 44 1.52 18.08 -1.29
C ASN A 44 0.53 17.43 -2.25
N GLU A 45 0.49 16.08 -2.26
CA GLU A 45 -0.47 15.31 -3.06
C GLU A 45 -1.83 15.16 -2.36
N LYS A 46 -2.01 15.77 -1.20
CA LYS A 46 -3.24 15.74 -0.40
C LYS A 46 -3.62 14.32 0.07
N LEU A 47 -2.63 13.47 0.27
CA LEU A 47 -2.82 12.10 0.72
C LEU A 47 -2.72 11.96 2.23
N VAL A 48 -2.01 12.87 2.89
CA VAL A 48 -1.91 12.92 4.35
C VAL A 48 -2.13 14.33 4.86
N ILE A 49 -2.50 14.42 6.13
CA ILE A 49 -2.60 15.65 6.89
C ILE A 49 -1.49 15.59 7.93
N TYR A 50 -0.62 16.59 7.94
CA TYR A 50 0.53 16.60 8.83
C TYR A 50 0.80 17.97 9.44
N GLU A 51 0.97 17.98 10.74
CA GLU A 51 1.52 19.11 11.48
C GLU A 51 2.77 18.64 12.21
N ARG A 52 3.78 19.52 12.27
CA ARG A 52 5.06 19.19 12.91
C ARG A 52 4.85 18.68 14.33
N TYR A 53 5.55 17.59 14.68
CA TYR A 53 5.50 16.91 15.99
C TYR A 53 4.18 16.17 16.27
N LYS A 54 3.24 16.16 15.35
CA LYS A 54 2.00 15.42 15.48
C LYS A 54 1.99 14.16 14.60
N PRO A 55 1.11 13.20 14.89
CA PRO A 55 0.98 12.03 14.03
C PRO A 55 0.62 12.40 12.59
N VAL A 56 1.09 11.57 11.65
CA VAL A 56 0.75 11.67 10.24
C VAL A 56 -0.59 10.96 10.03
N ILE A 57 -1.59 11.67 9.52
CA ILE A 57 -2.95 11.14 9.35
C ILE A 57 -3.28 11.03 7.86
N LEU A 58 -3.81 9.88 7.45
CA LEU A 58 -4.31 9.72 6.09
C LEU A 58 -5.54 10.59 5.84
N SER A 59 -5.54 11.29 4.71
CA SER A 59 -6.77 11.93 4.21
C SER A 59 -7.71 10.87 3.65
N ASN A 60 -8.93 11.24 3.28
CA ASN A 60 -9.85 10.32 2.61
C ASN A 60 -9.25 9.80 1.30
N LYS A 61 -8.61 10.67 0.52
CA LYS A 61 -7.90 10.29 -0.70
C LYS A 61 -6.75 9.32 -0.39
N GLY A 62 -6.00 9.58 0.68
CA GLY A 62 -4.91 8.71 1.13
C GLY A 62 -5.39 7.32 1.54
N ILE A 63 -6.52 7.25 2.24
CA ILE A 63 -7.15 5.98 2.61
C ILE A 63 -7.52 5.19 1.36
N ASP A 64 -8.16 5.82 0.39
CA ASP A 64 -8.58 5.17 -0.84
C ASP A 64 -7.38 4.63 -1.62
N LEU A 65 -6.32 5.42 -1.76
CA LEU A 65 -5.11 4.97 -2.44
C LEU A 65 -4.43 3.83 -1.69
N ALA A 66 -4.33 3.92 -0.36
CA ALA A 66 -3.75 2.85 0.45
C ALA A 66 -4.52 1.53 0.28
N LYS A 67 -5.84 1.59 0.27
CA LYS A 67 -6.68 0.40 0.02
C LYS A 67 -6.39 -0.22 -1.33
N GLU A 68 -6.27 0.59 -2.37
CA GLU A 68 -5.95 0.08 -3.71
C GLU A 68 -4.57 -0.56 -3.75
N LEU A 69 -3.56 0.09 -3.18
CA LEU A 69 -2.20 -0.45 -3.10
C LEU A 69 -2.18 -1.80 -2.39
N ILE A 70 -2.86 -1.90 -1.26
CA ILE A 70 -2.91 -3.13 -0.47
C ILE A 70 -3.67 -4.20 -1.22
N ARG A 71 -4.82 -3.89 -1.82
CA ARG A 71 -5.59 -4.85 -2.62
C ARG A 71 -4.77 -5.41 -3.78
N HIS A 72 -4.05 -4.56 -4.50
CA HIS A 72 -3.18 -5.01 -5.60
C HIS A 72 -2.12 -6.00 -5.11
N ALA A 73 -1.47 -5.67 -3.99
CA ALA A 73 -0.48 -6.56 -3.39
C ALA A 73 -1.09 -7.87 -2.92
N GLN A 74 -2.26 -7.83 -2.29
CA GLN A 74 -2.95 -9.03 -1.79
C GLN A 74 -3.32 -10.00 -2.91
N LEU A 75 -3.87 -9.49 -4.01
CA LEU A 75 -4.27 -10.34 -5.14
C LEU A 75 -3.04 -10.85 -5.90
N LEU A 76 -1.98 -10.06 -6.01
CA LEU A 76 -0.72 -10.52 -6.58
C LEU A 76 -0.09 -11.61 -5.69
N GLU A 77 -0.14 -11.45 -4.37
CA GLU A 77 0.32 -12.46 -3.43
C GLU A 77 -0.39 -13.80 -3.66
N LEU A 78 -1.71 -13.76 -3.83
CA LEU A 78 -2.50 -14.96 -4.10
C LEU A 78 -2.09 -15.64 -5.41
N LEU A 79 -1.89 -14.84 -6.47
CA LEU A 79 -1.44 -15.33 -7.76
C LEU A 79 -0.07 -16.04 -7.64
N LEU A 80 0.90 -15.40 -6.99
CA LEU A 80 2.23 -15.95 -6.80
C LEU A 80 2.19 -17.24 -5.97
N PHE A 81 1.40 -17.26 -4.93
CA PHE A 81 1.23 -18.43 -4.07
C PHE A 81 0.61 -19.61 -4.84
N LYS A 82 -0.48 -19.36 -5.58
CA LYS A 82 -1.22 -20.42 -6.29
C LYS A 82 -0.49 -20.91 -7.53
N GLU A 83 0.07 -20.01 -8.32
CA GLU A 83 0.64 -20.38 -9.63
C GLU A 83 2.12 -20.76 -9.56
N LEU A 84 2.88 -20.15 -8.65
CA LEU A 84 4.31 -20.41 -8.54
C LEU A 84 4.68 -21.26 -7.33
N ASN A 85 3.71 -21.64 -6.52
CA ASN A 85 3.92 -22.45 -5.31
C ASN A 85 4.95 -21.81 -4.36
N LEU A 86 4.99 -20.49 -4.30
CA LEU A 86 5.82 -19.80 -3.32
C LEU A 86 5.29 -20.04 -1.92
N ARG A 87 6.18 -20.05 -0.93
CA ARG A 87 5.75 -20.06 0.46
C ARG A 87 4.97 -18.79 0.77
N THR A 88 4.11 -18.85 1.77
CA THR A 88 3.27 -17.71 2.16
C THR A 88 4.10 -16.43 2.38
N GLU A 89 5.22 -16.55 3.11
CA GLU A 89 6.10 -15.43 3.43
C GLU A 89 6.75 -14.84 2.19
N GLU A 90 7.22 -15.70 1.28
CA GLU A 90 7.83 -15.27 0.02
C GLU A 90 6.84 -14.56 -0.88
N ALA A 91 5.62 -15.12 -1.00
CA ALA A 91 4.58 -14.52 -1.82
C ALA A 91 4.22 -13.12 -1.28
N HIS A 92 4.13 -12.98 0.03
CA HIS A 92 3.87 -11.71 0.68
C HIS A 92 4.98 -10.69 0.41
N GLU A 93 6.24 -11.08 0.64
CA GLU A 93 7.39 -10.20 0.41
C GLU A 93 7.50 -9.75 -1.04
N GLU A 94 7.34 -10.67 -1.98
CA GLU A 94 7.44 -10.35 -3.41
C GLU A 94 6.31 -9.42 -3.85
N SER A 95 5.08 -9.68 -3.40
CA SER A 95 3.94 -8.86 -3.78
C SER A 95 4.02 -7.42 -3.24
N GLU A 96 4.63 -7.24 -2.07
CA GLU A 96 4.78 -5.92 -1.45
C GLU A 96 5.84 -5.04 -2.13
N LYS A 97 6.67 -5.60 -2.99
CA LYS A 97 7.69 -4.85 -3.74
C LYS A 97 7.10 -3.94 -4.81
N PHE A 98 5.88 -4.21 -5.25
CA PHE A 98 5.25 -3.50 -6.36
C PHE A 98 4.09 -2.63 -5.88
N ASN A 99 3.97 -1.45 -6.48
CA ASN A 99 2.85 -0.54 -6.26
C ASN A 99 2.11 -0.41 -7.59
N LEU A 100 0.81 -0.52 -7.63
CA LEU A 100 -0.06 -0.33 -8.80
C LEU A 100 0.56 -0.68 -10.17
N LEU A 101 1.39 -1.74 -10.21
CA LEU A 101 2.09 -2.17 -11.42
C LEU A 101 1.10 -2.61 -12.52
N PHE A 102 0.08 -3.35 -12.12
CA PHE A 102 -0.99 -3.79 -13.01
C PHE A 102 -2.20 -2.86 -12.88
N SER A 103 -2.97 -2.76 -13.96
CA SER A 103 -4.23 -2.00 -13.91
C SER A 103 -5.24 -2.67 -12.97
N CYS A 104 -6.21 -1.88 -12.49
CA CYS A 104 -7.31 -2.43 -11.68
C CYS A 104 -8.08 -3.52 -12.44
N ASN A 105 -8.23 -3.36 -13.75
CA ASN A 105 -8.88 -4.37 -14.58
C ASN A 105 -8.15 -5.71 -14.53
N THR A 106 -6.82 -5.70 -14.64
CA THR A 106 -6.00 -6.92 -14.53
C THR A 106 -6.10 -7.52 -13.13
N ILE A 107 -6.03 -6.69 -12.09
CA ILE A 107 -6.14 -7.15 -10.71
C ILE A 107 -7.52 -7.78 -10.45
N ASN A 108 -8.58 -7.18 -10.99
CA ASN A 108 -9.93 -7.75 -10.86
C ASN A 108 -10.07 -9.10 -11.55
N LYS A 109 -9.35 -9.31 -12.65
CA LYS A 109 -9.32 -10.62 -13.31
C LYS A 109 -8.65 -11.69 -12.45
N ILE A 110 -7.64 -11.33 -11.68
CA ILE A 110 -7.05 -12.24 -10.69
C ILE A 110 -8.10 -12.61 -9.65
N CYS A 111 -8.84 -11.63 -9.14
CA CYS A 111 -9.91 -11.85 -8.18
C CYS A 111 -10.97 -12.82 -8.72
N GLU A 112 -11.41 -12.60 -9.96
CA GLU A 112 -12.38 -13.47 -10.62
C GLU A 112 -11.86 -14.90 -10.79
N LYS A 113 -10.60 -15.04 -11.21
CA LYS A 113 -9.97 -16.35 -11.43
C LYS A 113 -10.03 -17.23 -10.18
N TYR A 114 -9.86 -16.64 -9.01
CA TYR A 114 -9.84 -17.38 -7.74
C TYR A 114 -11.17 -17.31 -6.97
N GLY A 115 -12.25 -16.94 -7.65
CA GLY A 115 -13.59 -16.98 -7.07
C GLY A 115 -13.87 -15.91 -6.03
N HIS A 116 -13.33 -14.71 -6.21
CA HIS A 116 -13.52 -13.57 -5.30
C HIS A 116 -13.09 -13.91 -3.87
N PRO A 117 -11.80 -14.24 -3.67
CA PRO A 117 -11.31 -14.66 -2.35
C PRO A 117 -11.44 -13.54 -1.33
N LYS A 118 -11.65 -13.93 -0.08
CA LYS A 118 -11.81 -12.98 1.03
C LYS A 118 -10.52 -12.77 1.82
N GLU A 119 -9.60 -13.74 1.75
CA GLU A 119 -8.32 -13.68 2.46
C GLU A 119 -7.16 -13.98 1.52
N CYS A 120 -6.04 -13.33 1.75
CA CYS A 120 -4.79 -13.67 1.07
C CYS A 120 -4.08 -14.80 1.83
N PRO A 121 -3.07 -15.46 1.22
CA PRO A 121 -2.38 -16.58 1.87
C PRO A 121 -1.79 -16.25 3.23
N CYS A 122 -1.43 -15.02 3.51
CA CYS A 122 -0.91 -14.60 4.81
C CYS A 122 -2.01 -14.42 5.88
N GLY A 123 -3.29 -14.57 5.50
CA GLY A 123 -4.43 -14.46 6.43
C GLY A 123 -5.06 -13.08 6.52
N GLU A 124 -4.50 -12.08 5.86
CA GLU A 124 -5.07 -10.72 5.83
C GLU A 124 -6.33 -10.70 4.95
N ASN A 125 -7.36 -9.99 5.38
CA ASN A 125 -8.56 -9.82 4.57
C ASN A 125 -8.25 -9.00 3.32
N ILE A 126 -8.70 -9.50 2.16
CA ILE A 126 -8.52 -8.77 0.89
C ILE A 126 -9.45 -7.58 0.86
N LEU A 127 -8.88 -6.40 0.64
CA LEU A 127 -9.60 -5.15 0.66
C LEU A 127 -10.33 -4.90 -0.66
N ASN A 128 -11.44 -4.18 -0.58
CA ASN A 128 -12.10 -3.62 -1.75
C ASN A 128 -11.62 -2.19 -1.94
N SER A 129 -11.46 -1.80 -3.20
CA SER A 129 -11.11 -0.43 -3.55
C SER A 129 -12.25 0.20 -4.35
N ASN A 130 -12.66 1.39 -3.94
CA ASN A 130 -13.76 2.11 -4.59
C ASN A 130 -13.29 3.05 -5.70
N ASN A 131 -12.00 3.40 -5.68
CA ASN A 131 -11.41 4.34 -6.62
C ASN A 131 -10.19 3.72 -7.31
N CYS A 132 -9.98 4.08 -8.58
CA CYS A 132 -8.83 3.64 -9.35
C CYS A 132 -7.82 4.79 -9.48
N PHE A 133 -6.57 4.52 -9.09
CA PHE A 133 -5.46 5.49 -9.18
C PHE A 133 -4.42 5.10 -10.22
N CYS A 134 -4.64 4.00 -10.96
CA CYS A 134 -3.65 3.47 -11.90
C CYS A 134 -3.29 4.45 -13.01
N GLU A 135 -4.28 5.18 -13.54
CA GLU A 135 -4.07 6.16 -14.62
C GLU A 135 -3.38 7.41 -14.13
N ASP A 136 -3.73 7.89 -12.94
CA ASP A 136 -3.13 9.08 -12.33
C ASP A 136 -1.64 8.90 -12.10
N LEU A 137 -1.20 7.67 -11.81
CA LEU A 137 0.20 7.37 -11.55
C LEU A 137 1.01 7.16 -12.83
N LYS A 138 0.37 6.83 -13.94
CA LYS A 138 1.04 6.66 -15.24
C LYS A 138 1.42 7.99 -15.89
N GLU A 139 0.75 9.08 -15.54
CA GLU A 139 1.00 10.41 -16.07
C GLU A 139 2.18 11.12 -15.38
N ASN A 140 2.67 10.55 -14.31
CA ASN A 140 3.82 11.04 -13.57
C ASN A 140 5.05 10.16 -13.85
#